data_caed7e2fd28b8dc469a1c5adcf66667d
#
_entry.id   caed7e2fd28b8dc469a1c5adcf66667d
#
_cell.length_a   1.000
_cell.length_b   1.000
_cell.length_c   1.000
_cell.angle_alpha   90.00
_cell.angle_beta   90.00
_cell.angle_gamma   90.00
#
_symmetry.space_group_name_H-M   'P 1'
#
loop_
_entity.id
_entity.type
_entity.pdbx_description
1 polymer ?
#
loop_
_entity_poly.entity_id
_entity_poly.type
_entity_poly.pdbx_seq_one_letter_code
_entity_poly.pdbx_strand_id
1 'polypeptide(L)'
;MEGISLDILTRPFTPEQIRQREGRGGKMLDYLETHSVITRLNEAFAGQWSFEVLSHEITETEAIVHGRLSAGGQIKTAFGGSDIARHRETQKPVSIADDLKSAASDSLKKAATLFGIGLHLYDKPQQNRQQAQRPQTAQRTAQTRPGSVNGNGRAYSR
;
A
#
# COMPACT_ATOMS: atom_id res chain seq x y z
N MET A 1 0.80 37.21 5.26
CA MET A 1 0.33 35.85 4.84
C MET A 1 1.53 35.11 4.32
N GLU A 2 2.14 34.30 5.13
CA GLU A 2 3.17 33.35 4.63
C GLU A 2 2.42 32.36 3.73
N GLY A 3 2.85 32.35 2.47
CA GLY A 3 2.19 31.52 1.46
C GLY A 3 2.37 30.03 1.78
N ILE A 4 1.35 29.25 1.48
CA ILE A 4 1.39 27.78 1.52
C ILE A 4 2.60 27.33 0.71
N SER A 5 3.58 26.70 1.34
CA SER A 5 4.76 26.20 0.64
C SER A 5 4.44 24.87 -0.06
N LEU A 6 4.07 24.95 -1.33
CA LEU A 6 3.84 23.76 -2.17
C LEU A 6 5.07 22.85 -2.21
N ASP A 7 6.27 23.42 -2.17
CA ASP A 7 7.52 22.66 -2.16
C ASP A 7 7.63 21.75 -0.93
N ILE A 8 7.17 22.22 0.22
CA ILE A 8 7.11 21.39 1.43
C ILE A 8 6.06 20.29 1.28
N LEU A 9 4.87 20.63 0.80
CA LEU A 9 3.76 19.67 0.66
C LEU A 9 4.08 18.53 -0.32
N THR A 10 4.71 18.87 -1.46
CA THR A 10 4.98 17.93 -2.54
C THR A 10 6.34 17.24 -2.43
N ARG A 11 7.20 17.67 -1.49
CA ARG A 11 8.53 17.08 -1.28
C ARG A 11 8.42 15.58 -1.04
N PRO A 12 9.15 14.75 -1.80
CA PRO A 12 9.16 13.30 -1.58
C PRO A 12 9.55 12.95 -0.13
N PHE A 13 8.99 11.87 0.38
CA PHE A 13 9.43 11.27 1.63
C PHE A 13 10.66 10.40 1.41
N THR A 14 11.52 10.31 2.42
CA THR A 14 12.70 9.44 2.34
C THR A 14 12.31 7.97 2.42
N PRO A 15 13.15 7.04 1.91
CA PRO A 15 12.86 5.61 2.00
C PRO A 15 12.55 5.11 3.41
N GLU A 16 13.18 5.71 4.43
CA GLU A 16 12.99 5.35 5.84
C GLU A 16 11.60 5.73 6.37
N GLN A 17 10.96 6.73 5.75
CA GLN A 17 9.62 7.20 6.10
C GLN A 17 8.52 6.43 5.36
N ILE A 18 8.89 5.69 4.32
CA ILE A 18 7.96 4.90 3.52
C ILE A 18 7.92 3.48 4.07
N ARG A 19 6.73 3.00 4.41
CA ARG A 19 6.47 1.65 4.86
C ARG A 19 5.80 0.83 3.77
N GLN A 20 5.89 -0.47 3.87
CA GLN A 20 5.25 -1.40 2.95
C GLN A 20 4.28 -2.31 3.69
N ARG A 21 3.15 -2.59 3.08
CA ARG A 21 2.19 -3.58 3.54
C ARG A 21 1.68 -4.39 2.36
N GLU A 22 1.27 -5.60 2.63
CA GLU A 22 0.57 -6.42 1.65
C GLU A 22 -0.85 -5.87 1.44
N GLY A 23 -1.20 -5.65 0.19
CA GLY A 23 -2.55 -5.27 -0.24
C GLY A 23 -3.31 -6.47 -0.79
N ARG A 24 -4.51 -6.23 -1.31
CA ARG A 24 -5.33 -7.26 -1.94
C ARG A 24 -4.57 -7.93 -3.10
N GLY A 25 -4.58 -9.26 -3.14
CA GLY A 25 -3.91 -10.04 -4.17
C GLY A 25 -2.39 -10.15 -4.00
N GLY A 26 -1.86 -9.98 -2.78
CA GLY A 26 -0.44 -10.15 -2.48
C GLY A 26 0.47 -9.03 -3.00
N LYS A 27 -0.11 -7.93 -3.50
CA LYS A 27 0.67 -6.81 -4.01
C LYS A 27 1.19 -5.95 -2.86
N MET A 28 2.50 -5.71 -2.82
CA MET A 28 3.09 -4.78 -1.85
C MET A 28 2.70 -3.34 -2.19
N LEU A 29 2.18 -2.63 -1.19
CA LEU A 29 1.77 -1.23 -1.29
C LEU A 29 2.64 -0.39 -0.37
N ASP A 30 3.20 0.69 -0.92
CA ASP A 30 3.88 1.70 -0.13
C ASP A 30 2.85 2.61 0.55
N TYR A 31 3.11 2.95 1.79
CA TYR A 31 2.27 3.87 2.54
C TYR A 31 3.09 4.72 3.51
N LEU A 32 2.49 5.81 3.97
CA LEU A 32 3.04 6.67 5.01
C LEU A 32 2.34 6.39 6.35
N GLU A 33 3.14 6.37 7.40
CA GLU A 33 2.58 6.39 8.75
C GLU A 33 1.98 7.78 9.05
N THR A 34 0.93 7.80 9.86
CA THR A 34 0.18 9.03 10.14
C THR A 34 1.04 10.13 10.74
N HIS A 35 2.01 9.78 11.60
CA HIS A 35 2.92 10.77 12.21
C HIS A 35 3.78 11.49 11.17
N SER A 36 4.23 10.81 10.11
CA SER A 36 5.00 11.43 9.01
C SER A 36 4.16 12.47 8.26
N VAL A 37 2.87 12.18 8.05
CA VAL A 37 1.92 13.12 7.43
C VAL A 37 1.67 14.32 8.35
N ILE A 38 1.47 14.09 9.65
CA ILE A 38 1.28 15.16 10.65
C ILE A 38 2.51 16.06 10.70
N THR A 39 3.71 15.49 10.72
CA THR A 39 4.97 16.26 10.70
C THR A 39 5.03 17.16 9.47
N ARG A 40 4.68 16.63 8.30
CA ARG A 40 4.66 17.40 7.06
C ARG A 40 3.61 18.51 7.06
N LEU A 41 2.43 18.26 7.61
CA LEU A 41 1.39 19.29 7.80
C LEU A 41 1.87 20.39 8.74
N ASN A 42 2.50 20.03 9.85
CA ASN A 42 3.07 21.01 10.79
C ASN A 42 4.17 21.86 10.14
N GLU A 43 5.03 21.25 9.34
CA GLU A 43 6.08 21.96 8.60
C GLU A 43 5.49 22.91 7.54
N ALA A 44 4.50 22.45 6.76
CA ALA A 44 3.93 23.23 5.66
C ALA A 44 3.03 24.37 6.13
N PHE A 45 2.35 24.22 7.25
CA PHE A 45 1.35 25.16 7.74
C PHE A 45 1.69 25.76 9.10
N ALA A 46 2.93 25.57 9.59
CA ALA A 46 3.36 26.06 10.92
C ALA A 46 2.40 25.65 12.05
N GLY A 47 1.83 24.47 11.98
CA GLY A 47 0.84 23.97 12.94
C GLY A 47 -0.57 24.56 12.76
N GLN A 48 -0.78 25.47 11.81
CA GLN A 48 -2.09 26.12 11.58
C GLN A 48 -2.97 25.26 10.64
N TRP A 49 -3.38 24.11 11.12
CA TRP A 49 -4.29 23.22 10.45
C TRP A 49 -5.18 22.51 11.47
N SER A 50 -6.30 21.98 11.02
CA SER A 50 -7.19 21.20 11.86
C SER A 50 -7.76 20.02 11.10
N PHE A 51 -7.98 18.91 11.80
CA PHE A 51 -8.69 17.74 11.28
C PHE A 51 -9.91 17.47 12.14
N GLU A 52 -11.03 17.22 11.50
CA GLU A 52 -12.31 16.97 12.12
C GLU A 52 -12.97 15.74 11.52
N VAL A 53 -13.51 14.88 12.37
CA VAL A 53 -14.37 13.78 11.95
C VAL A 53 -15.80 14.32 11.77
N LEU A 54 -16.27 14.37 10.53
CA LEU A 54 -17.62 14.85 10.20
C LEU A 54 -18.69 13.78 10.49
N SER A 55 -18.37 12.54 10.16
CA SER A 55 -19.24 11.38 10.42
C SER A 55 -18.43 10.09 10.45
N HIS A 56 -19.01 9.06 11.02
CA HIS A 56 -18.46 7.71 10.98
C HIS A 56 -19.58 6.69 10.83
N GLU A 57 -19.22 5.54 10.32
CA GLU A 57 -20.11 4.39 10.18
C GLU A 57 -19.33 3.12 10.58
N ILE A 58 -19.99 2.22 11.26
CA ILE A 58 -19.46 0.89 11.60
C ILE A 58 -20.40 -0.12 10.94
N THR A 59 -19.85 -0.81 9.95
CA THR A 59 -20.54 -1.92 9.29
C THR A 59 -20.15 -3.25 9.96
N GLU A 60 -20.63 -4.35 9.44
CA GLU A 60 -20.22 -5.67 9.92
C GLU A 60 -18.71 -5.93 9.69
N THR A 61 -18.12 -5.37 8.65
CA THR A 61 -16.76 -5.67 8.22
C THR A 61 -15.78 -4.50 8.33
N GLU A 62 -16.26 -3.26 8.35
CA GLU A 62 -15.43 -2.07 8.25
C GLU A 62 -15.90 -0.96 9.20
N ALA A 63 -14.93 -0.20 9.71
CA ALA A 63 -15.15 1.13 10.26
C ALA A 63 -14.81 2.16 9.18
N ILE A 64 -15.70 3.11 8.93
CA ILE A 64 -15.56 4.16 7.91
C ILE A 64 -15.64 5.51 8.58
N VAL A 65 -14.71 6.41 8.25
CA VAL A 65 -14.67 7.78 8.77
C VAL A 65 -14.66 8.77 7.60
N HIS A 66 -15.56 9.73 7.62
CA HIS A 66 -15.53 10.90 6.76
C HIS A 66 -14.90 12.06 7.52
N GLY A 67 -13.71 12.47 7.11
CA GLY A 67 -12.95 13.51 7.76
C GLY A 67 -12.78 14.77 6.92
N ARG A 68 -12.53 15.88 7.59
CA ARG A 68 -12.25 17.19 7.01
C ARG A 68 -10.92 17.72 7.52
N LEU A 69 -10.02 18.02 6.60
CA LEU A 69 -8.74 18.69 6.86
C LEU A 69 -8.86 20.15 6.38
N SER A 70 -8.64 21.08 7.29
CA SER A 70 -8.61 22.52 7.00
C SER A 70 -7.21 23.05 7.23
N ALA A 71 -6.60 23.66 6.21
CA ALA A 71 -5.24 24.20 6.29
C ALA A 71 -5.05 25.29 5.22
N GLY A 72 -4.34 26.37 5.53
CA GLY A 72 -4.01 27.43 4.60
C GLY A 72 -5.21 28.05 3.89
N GLY A 73 -6.37 28.16 4.54
CA GLY A 73 -7.60 28.67 3.98
C GLY A 73 -8.31 27.69 3.02
N GLN A 74 -7.81 26.48 2.83
CA GLN A 74 -8.39 25.43 2.01
C GLN A 74 -9.00 24.32 2.87
N ILE A 75 -10.05 23.70 2.36
CA ILE A 75 -10.74 22.58 3.00
C ILE A 75 -10.70 21.39 2.03
N LYS A 76 -10.30 20.23 2.53
CA LYS A 76 -10.33 18.96 1.82
C LYS A 76 -11.04 17.93 2.69
N THR A 77 -11.90 17.12 2.10
CA THR A 77 -12.57 16.02 2.77
C THR A 77 -12.19 14.70 2.13
N ALA A 78 -12.14 13.64 2.93
CA ALA A 78 -11.88 12.31 2.42
C ALA A 78 -12.52 11.25 3.32
N PHE A 79 -12.79 10.10 2.73
CA PHE A 79 -13.13 8.89 3.49
C PHE A 79 -11.87 8.11 3.81
N GLY A 80 -11.84 7.53 5.00
CA GLY A 80 -10.86 6.53 5.44
C GLY A 80 -11.58 5.31 5.97
N GLY A 81 -10.96 4.16 5.86
CA GLY A 81 -11.52 2.89 6.29
C GLY A 81 -10.52 2.02 7.04
N SER A 82 -11.05 1.13 7.86
CA SER A 82 -10.31 0.09 8.53
C SER A 82 -11.19 -1.15 8.64
N ASP A 83 -10.63 -2.32 8.32
CA ASP A 83 -11.33 -3.58 8.56
C ASP A 83 -11.54 -3.78 10.07
N ILE A 84 -12.69 -4.34 10.46
CA ILE A 84 -12.97 -4.70 11.86
C ILE A 84 -12.12 -5.92 12.23
N ALA A 85 -11.14 -5.72 13.11
CA ALA A 85 -10.31 -6.78 13.63
C ALA A 85 -11.15 -7.73 14.51
N ARG A 86 -11.09 -9.04 14.26
CA ARG A 86 -11.87 -10.06 14.96
C ARG A 86 -11.01 -11.12 15.60
N HIS A 87 -11.45 -11.59 16.76
CA HIS A 87 -10.90 -12.79 17.40
C HIS A 87 -11.11 -14.02 16.52
N ARG A 88 -10.07 -14.83 16.31
CA ARG A 88 -10.15 -16.02 15.46
C ARG A 88 -11.21 -17.03 15.90
N GLU A 89 -11.32 -17.25 17.21
CA GLU A 89 -12.20 -18.27 17.78
C GLU A 89 -13.65 -17.78 17.91
N THR A 90 -13.84 -16.57 18.44
CA THR A 90 -15.17 -16.07 18.80
C THR A 90 -15.81 -15.20 17.71
N GLN A 91 -15.03 -14.77 16.71
CA GLN A 91 -15.45 -13.83 15.65
C GLN A 91 -15.97 -12.48 16.18
N LYS A 92 -15.81 -12.23 17.49
CA LYS A 92 -16.16 -10.94 18.07
C LYS A 92 -15.11 -9.87 17.73
N PRO A 93 -15.51 -8.60 17.56
CA PRO A 93 -14.57 -7.51 17.38
C PRO A 93 -13.55 -7.45 18.53
N VAL A 94 -12.28 -7.20 18.19
CA VAL A 94 -11.21 -7.04 19.17
C VAL A 94 -11.33 -5.67 19.85
N SER A 95 -11.42 -4.60 19.06
CA SER A 95 -11.56 -3.22 19.54
C SER A 95 -12.14 -2.32 18.45
N ILE A 96 -13.40 -2.02 18.52
CA ILE A 96 -14.05 -1.07 17.60
C ILE A 96 -13.41 0.33 17.72
N ALA A 97 -12.98 0.73 18.92
CA ALA A 97 -12.33 2.02 19.13
C ALA A 97 -11.00 2.13 18.37
N ASP A 98 -10.21 1.04 18.30
CA ASP A 98 -8.94 1.05 17.57
C ASP A 98 -9.17 1.00 16.06
N ASP A 99 -10.20 0.29 15.60
CA ASP A 99 -10.61 0.27 14.20
C ASP A 99 -11.08 1.66 13.75
N LEU A 100 -11.86 2.38 14.57
CA LEU A 100 -12.27 3.77 14.31
C LEU A 100 -11.08 4.74 14.28
N LYS A 101 -10.13 4.61 15.20
CA LYS A 101 -8.89 5.43 15.19
C LYS A 101 -8.07 5.18 13.91
N SER A 102 -8.00 3.92 13.47
CA SER A 102 -7.33 3.54 12.23
C SER A 102 -8.02 4.14 11.01
N ALA A 103 -9.36 4.09 10.96
CA ALA A 103 -10.15 4.71 9.90
C ALA A 103 -9.99 6.24 9.88
N ALA A 104 -9.98 6.89 11.04
CA ALA A 104 -9.74 8.34 11.15
C ALA A 104 -8.33 8.72 10.67
N SER A 105 -7.32 7.94 11.05
CA SER A 105 -5.94 8.12 10.56
C SER A 105 -5.83 7.95 9.05
N ASP A 106 -6.54 6.99 8.46
CA ASP A 106 -6.60 6.80 7.01
C ASP A 106 -7.30 7.97 6.31
N SER A 107 -8.41 8.47 6.88
CA SER A 107 -9.13 9.65 6.38
C SER A 107 -8.23 10.90 6.36
N LEU A 108 -7.48 11.17 7.46
CA LEU A 108 -6.52 12.27 7.52
C LEU A 108 -5.47 12.16 6.41
N LYS A 109 -4.88 10.98 6.23
CA LYS A 109 -3.87 10.74 5.19
C LYS A 109 -4.43 10.96 3.79
N LYS A 110 -5.64 10.51 3.52
CA LYS A 110 -6.33 10.73 2.24
C LYS A 110 -6.62 12.21 1.98
N ALA A 111 -7.11 12.93 2.99
CA ALA A 111 -7.33 14.37 2.88
C ALA A 111 -6.01 15.13 2.67
N ALA A 112 -4.93 14.74 3.35
CA ALA A 112 -3.59 15.33 3.19
C ALA A 112 -3.02 15.09 1.77
N THR A 113 -3.32 13.95 1.15
CA THR A 113 -2.93 13.67 -0.24
C THR A 113 -3.53 14.69 -1.21
N LEU A 114 -4.73 15.21 -0.92
CA LEU A 114 -5.35 16.25 -1.74
C LEU A 114 -4.66 17.63 -1.62
N PHE A 115 -3.79 17.82 -0.65
CA PHE A 115 -2.87 18.95 -0.55
C PHE A 115 -1.52 18.70 -1.24
N GLY A 116 -1.27 17.50 -1.75
CA GLY A 116 -0.02 17.10 -2.41
C GLY A 116 0.90 16.19 -1.58
N ILE A 117 0.55 15.92 -0.32
CA ILE A 117 1.40 15.10 0.55
C ILE A 117 1.38 13.63 0.10
N GLY A 118 2.56 13.10 -0.24
CA GLY A 118 2.71 11.68 -0.59
C GLY A 118 2.28 11.30 -2.01
N LEU A 119 1.98 12.26 -2.90
CA LEU A 119 1.57 11.96 -4.28
C LEU A 119 2.60 11.13 -5.05
N HIS A 120 3.90 11.31 -4.80
CA HIS A 120 4.97 10.54 -5.43
C HIS A 120 4.87 9.02 -5.21
N LEU A 121 4.12 8.56 -4.21
CA LEU A 121 3.89 7.13 -3.99
C LEU A 121 2.96 6.52 -5.04
N TYR A 122 2.18 7.34 -5.74
CA TYR A 122 1.28 6.92 -6.81
C TYR A 122 1.92 7.01 -8.20
N ASP A 123 3.02 7.77 -8.33
CA ASP A 123 3.74 8.01 -9.60
C ASP A 123 4.75 6.90 -9.95
N LYS A 124 4.61 5.69 -9.42
CA LYS A 124 5.53 4.60 -9.75
C LYS A 124 5.49 4.30 -11.26
N PRO A 125 6.62 4.39 -11.97
CA PRO A 125 6.68 3.99 -13.36
C PRO A 125 6.26 2.52 -13.49
N GLN A 126 5.54 2.21 -14.58
CA GLN A 126 4.92 0.91 -14.84
C GLN A 126 5.91 -0.26 -15.05
N GLN A 127 7.14 -0.15 -14.55
CA GLN A 127 8.19 -1.15 -14.75
C GLN A 127 7.83 -2.54 -14.19
N ASN A 128 6.85 -2.64 -13.30
CA ASN A 128 6.44 -3.93 -12.75
C ASN A 128 5.30 -4.62 -13.52
N ARG A 129 4.71 -3.96 -14.54
CA ARG A 129 3.68 -4.62 -15.39
C ARG A 129 4.28 -5.55 -16.44
N GLN A 130 5.53 -5.35 -16.84
CA GLN A 130 6.19 -6.18 -17.87
C GLN A 130 6.85 -7.45 -17.31
N GLN A 131 7.16 -7.51 -16.03
CA GLN A 131 7.72 -8.73 -15.43
C GLN A 131 6.65 -9.78 -15.06
N ALA A 132 5.41 -9.37 -14.86
CA ALA A 132 4.30 -10.29 -14.61
C ALA A 132 3.72 -10.93 -15.90
N GLN A 133 4.16 -10.49 -17.08
CA GLN A 133 3.69 -11.00 -18.39
C GLN A 133 4.75 -11.78 -19.16
N ARG A 134 5.87 -12.17 -18.55
CA ARG A 134 6.75 -13.16 -19.19
C ARG A 134 6.13 -14.54 -19.04
N PRO A 135 5.66 -15.17 -20.13
CA PRO A 135 5.25 -16.57 -20.09
C PRO A 135 6.44 -17.42 -19.69
N GLN A 136 6.26 -18.28 -18.71
CA GLN A 136 7.20 -19.38 -18.43
C GLN A 136 7.11 -20.45 -19.55
N THR A 137 7.47 -20.08 -20.75
CA THR A 137 7.60 -21.01 -21.87
C THR A 137 8.97 -20.81 -22.49
N ALA A 138 9.98 -21.41 -21.91
CA ALA A 138 11.21 -21.82 -22.59
C ALA A 138 12.23 -22.45 -21.62
N GLN A 139 11.89 -23.56 -20.99
CA GLN A 139 12.92 -24.50 -20.53
C GLN A 139 12.38 -25.93 -20.65
N ARG A 140 12.14 -26.32 -21.90
CA ARG A 140 11.94 -27.73 -22.20
C ARG A 140 12.39 -27.97 -23.62
N THR A 141 13.71 -28.03 -23.82
CA THR A 141 14.37 -28.74 -24.95
C THR A 141 15.88 -28.68 -24.68
N ALA A 142 16.45 -29.77 -24.34
CA ALA A 142 17.74 -30.31 -24.76
C ALA A 142 18.28 -31.29 -23.72
N GLN A 143 17.71 -32.47 -23.69
CA GLN A 143 18.49 -33.67 -23.36
C GLN A 143 18.39 -34.60 -24.54
N THR A 144 19.23 -34.32 -25.52
CA THR A 144 19.67 -35.26 -26.52
C THR A 144 20.54 -36.33 -25.86
N ARG A 145 20.08 -37.54 -25.87
CA ARG A 145 20.89 -38.72 -25.63
C ARG A 145 21.89 -38.86 -26.78
N PRO A 146 23.18 -39.10 -26.54
CA PRO A 146 24.06 -39.72 -27.53
C PRO A 146 23.82 -41.23 -27.50
N GLY A 147 23.57 -41.78 -28.66
CA GLY A 147 23.53 -43.21 -28.87
C GLY A 147 24.90 -43.84 -28.69
N SER A 148 24.94 -45.03 -28.15
CA SER A 148 26.09 -45.89 -28.27
C SER A 148 25.69 -47.14 -29.06
N VAL A 149 26.37 -47.29 -30.16
CA VAL A 149 26.33 -48.39 -31.13
C VAL A 149 27.38 -49.43 -30.68
N ASN A 150 27.08 -50.69 -31.02
CA ASN A 150 27.97 -51.85 -31.12
C ASN A 150 28.33 -52.60 -29.81
N GLY A 151 28.34 -53.86 -29.86
CA GLY A 151 28.55 -54.87 -30.85
C GLY A 151 28.49 -56.27 -30.26
N ASN A 152 28.15 -57.14 -31.14
CA ASN A 152 28.60 -58.52 -31.32
C ASN A 152 28.93 -59.43 -30.13
N GLY A 153 28.29 -60.58 -30.16
CA GLY A 153 29.02 -61.74 -29.70
C GLY A 153 28.15 -62.93 -29.29
N ARG A 154 27.73 -63.77 -30.23
CA ARG A 154 27.78 -65.27 -30.25
C ARG A 154 27.60 -66.00 -28.90
N ALA A 155 26.47 -66.74 -28.74
CA ALA A 155 26.39 -68.15 -29.13
C ALA A 155 26.84 -69.20 -28.08
N TYR A 156 26.05 -70.25 -27.99
CA TYR A 156 26.23 -71.65 -27.47
C TYR A 156 25.57 -71.94 -26.13
N SER A 157 24.49 -72.66 -26.20
CA SER A 157 24.27 -74.10 -25.95
C SER A 157 24.51 -74.60 -24.54
N ARG A 158 23.53 -74.96 -23.87
CA ARG A 158 22.98 -76.28 -23.51
C ARG A 158 21.85 -76.15 -22.53
#